data_30f5da9abc7c184076da767908ae9fa1
#
_entry.id   30f5da9abc7c184076da767908ae9fa1
#
_cell.length_a   1.000
_cell.length_b   1.000
_cell.length_c   1.000
_cell.angle_alpha   90.00
_cell.angle_beta   90.00
_cell.angle_gamma   90.00
#
_symmetry.space_group_name_H-M   'P 1'
#
loop_
_entity.id
_entity.type
_entity.pdbx_description
1 polymer ?
#
loop_
_entity_poly.entity_id
_entity_poly.type
_entity_poly.pdbx_seq_one_letter_code
_entity_poly.pdbx_strand_id
1 'polypeptide(L)'
;MDRLARKRRWSRFASVKVLNPLMRRALETGLVPGWALLETTGRRSGQPRRVPVGDGLRGAQFWIVAEHGRHASYVRNIEQNPRVRVKVRRRWLEGTAHLLPDDDPRARLRMLRRPWNDFALRAMASEMLVVRVDLDPPR
;
A
#
# COMPACT_ATOMS: atom_id res chain seq x y z
N MET A 1 -26.65 11.99 0.70
CA MET A 1 -26.12 11.18 0.55
C MET A 1 -24.93 11.40 0.98
N ASP A 2 -24.55 11.76 1.28
CA ASP A 2 -24.17 11.05 2.00
C ASP A 2 -23.07 11.50 2.83
N ARG A 3 -23.46 11.90 4.10
CA ARG A 3 -22.55 12.19 5.21
C ARG A 3 -21.56 11.03 5.42
N LEU A 4 -21.98 9.79 5.15
CA LEU A 4 -21.11 8.62 5.28
C LEU A 4 -20.10 8.52 4.13
N ALA A 5 -20.51 8.80 2.90
CA ALA A 5 -19.58 8.84 1.78
C ALA A 5 -18.62 10.01 1.85
N ARG A 6 -19.08 11.17 2.35
CA ARG A 6 -18.23 12.32 2.64
C ARG A 6 -17.23 12.01 3.75
N LYS A 7 -17.67 11.32 4.80
CA LYS A 7 -16.81 10.93 5.93
C LYS A 7 -15.76 9.92 5.50
N ARG A 8 -16.08 8.99 4.62
CA ARG A 8 -15.12 8.04 4.04
C ARG A 8 -14.12 8.73 3.12
N ARG A 9 -14.57 9.67 2.30
CA ARG A 9 -13.68 10.48 1.46
C ARG A 9 -12.76 11.35 2.31
N TRP A 10 -13.30 11.97 3.34
CA TRP A 10 -12.53 12.83 4.24
C TRP A 10 -11.50 12.01 5.00
N SER A 11 -11.87 10.84 5.51
CA SER A 11 -10.98 9.97 6.24
C SER A 11 -9.85 9.41 5.36
N ARG A 12 -10.12 9.05 4.11
CA ARG A 12 -9.09 8.66 3.15
C ARG A 12 -8.15 9.80 2.80
N PHE A 13 -8.72 10.97 2.61
CA PHE A 13 -7.99 12.19 2.31
C PHE A 13 -7.16 12.62 3.52
N ALA A 14 -7.72 12.49 4.73
CA ALA A 14 -7.04 12.77 5.97
C ALA A 14 -5.86 11.82 6.22
N SER A 15 -6.02 10.51 5.95
CA SER A 15 -4.94 9.55 6.15
C SER A 15 -3.78 9.75 5.17
N VAL A 16 -4.03 10.41 4.02
CA VAL A 16 -2.99 10.69 3.02
C VAL A 16 -2.43 12.10 3.14
N LYS A 17 -3.28 13.09 3.50
CA LYS A 17 -2.86 14.51 3.53
C LYS A 17 -2.59 15.05 4.92
N VAL A 18 -3.19 14.48 5.95
CA VAL A 18 -2.97 14.95 7.33
C VAL A 18 -1.73 14.32 7.94
N LEU A 19 -1.15 13.35 7.27
CA LEU A 19 0.21 13.08 7.56
C LEU A 19 0.96 14.34 7.20
N ASN A 20 1.29 15.06 8.22
CA ASN A 20 2.11 16.22 8.28
C ASN A 20 3.12 16.23 7.13
N PRO A 21 3.34 17.34 6.43
CA PRO A 21 4.35 17.42 5.39
C PRO A 21 5.74 16.93 5.80
N LEU A 22 6.07 17.06 7.08
CA LEU A 22 7.32 16.52 7.63
C LEU A 22 7.34 14.99 7.62
N MET A 23 6.23 14.36 8.01
CA MET A 23 6.11 12.91 7.98
C MET A 23 6.16 12.39 6.54
N ARG A 24 5.53 13.10 5.63
CA ARG A 24 5.55 12.75 4.20
C ARG A 24 6.97 12.79 3.64
N ARG A 25 7.73 13.82 3.97
CA ARG A 25 9.13 13.93 3.58
C ARG A 25 9.97 12.83 4.20
N ALA A 26 9.72 12.53 5.48
CA ALA A 26 10.43 11.44 6.16
C ALA A 26 10.15 10.10 5.49
N LEU A 27 8.90 9.82 5.15
CA LEU A 27 8.53 8.59 4.43
C LEU A 27 9.20 8.50 3.06
N GLU A 28 9.33 9.63 2.36
CA GLU A 28 9.98 9.70 1.05
C GLU A 28 11.47 9.37 1.12
N THR A 29 12.12 9.57 2.26
CA THR A 29 13.52 9.21 2.43
C THR A 29 13.75 7.70 2.55
N GLY A 30 12.68 6.95 2.86
CA GLY A 30 12.78 5.51 3.12
C GLY A 30 13.45 5.18 4.45
N LEU A 31 13.54 6.17 5.36
CA LEU A 31 14.21 6.01 6.65
C LEU A 31 13.28 5.72 7.81
N VAL A 32 11.98 5.83 7.62
CA VAL A 32 11.02 5.61 8.71
C VAL A 32 10.87 4.11 8.93
N PRO A 33 11.24 3.58 10.11
CA PRO A 33 11.14 2.15 10.37
C PRO A 33 9.71 1.65 10.22
N GLY A 34 9.55 0.49 9.59
CA GLY A 34 8.25 -0.13 9.40
C GLY A 34 7.43 0.41 8.23
N TRP A 35 7.95 1.38 7.48
CA TRP A 35 7.24 1.99 6.36
C TRP A 35 8.05 1.95 5.07
N ALA A 36 7.34 1.93 3.96
CA ALA A 36 7.90 1.98 2.62
C ALA A 36 7.04 2.89 1.75
N LEU A 37 7.52 3.22 0.55
CA LEU A 37 6.73 3.92 -0.45
C LEU A 37 6.42 2.97 -1.60
N LEU A 38 5.16 2.90 -1.96
CA LEU A 38 4.74 2.23 -3.18
C LEU A 38 4.53 3.26 -4.26
N GLU A 39 5.15 3.06 -5.42
CA GLU A 39 4.92 3.90 -6.59
C GLU A 39 4.22 3.10 -7.67
N THR A 40 3.07 3.59 -8.09
CA THR A 40 2.30 3.03 -9.21
C THR A 40 2.21 4.05 -10.33
N THR A 41 1.86 3.60 -11.52
CA THR A 41 1.58 4.51 -12.64
C THR A 41 0.11 4.92 -12.59
N GLY A 42 -0.13 6.22 -12.52
CA GLY A 42 -1.49 6.75 -12.50
C GLY A 42 -2.29 6.31 -13.71
N ARG A 43 -3.42 5.67 -13.50
CA ARG A 43 -4.24 5.08 -14.57
C ARG A 43 -4.82 6.10 -15.55
N ARG A 44 -4.90 7.36 -15.14
CA ARG A 44 -5.43 8.43 -15.98
C ARG A 44 -4.34 9.34 -16.53
N SER A 45 -3.36 9.66 -15.68
CA SER A 45 -2.32 10.64 -16.04
C SER A 45 -1.06 10.01 -16.61
N GLY A 46 -0.82 8.73 -16.32
CA GLY A 46 0.45 8.08 -16.64
C GLY A 46 1.61 8.54 -15.76
N GLN A 47 1.33 9.42 -14.80
CA GLN A 47 2.34 9.96 -13.90
C GLN A 47 2.57 9.05 -12.70
N PRO A 48 3.78 9.05 -12.12
CA PRO A 48 4.04 8.29 -10.90
C PRO A 48 3.16 8.77 -9.76
N ARG A 49 2.59 7.82 -9.03
CA ARG A 49 1.78 8.08 -7.84
C ARG A 49 2.36 7.30 -6.69
N ARG A 50 2.71 7.99 -5.63
CA ARG A 50 3.35 7.42 -4.45
C ARG A 50 2.43 7.41 -3.26
N VAL A 51 2.45 6.31 -2.51
CA VAL A 51 1.64 6.16 -1.32
C VAL A 51 2.47 5.43 -0.26
N PRO A 52 2.40 5.86 1.01
CA PRO A 52 3.06 5.11 2.08
C PRO A 52 2.33 3.80 2.34
N VAL A 53 3.10 2.73 2.46
CA VAL A 53 2.60 1.40 2.80
C VAL A 53 3.51 0.82 3.87
N GLY A 54 3.07 -0.25 4.50
CA GLY A 54 3.93 -0.93 5.45
C GLY A 54 5.09 -1.65 4.77
N ASP A 55 6.19 -1.80 5.49
CA ASP A 55 7.34 -2.57 5.01
C ASP A 55 6.99 -4.06 5.00
N GLY A 56 6.63 -4.55 3.85
CA GLY A 56 6.26 -5.95 3.63
C GLY A 56 7.33 -6.76 2.92
N LEU A 57 8.58 -6.31 2.97
CA LEU A 57 9.66 -7.00 2.27
C LEU A 57 9.95 -8.36 2.90
N ARG A 58 9.88 -9.41 2.08
CA ARG A 58 10.18 -10.79 2.47
C ARG A 58 10.91 -11.46 1.30
N GLY A 59 12.24 -11.53 1.38
CA GLY A 59 13.05 -12.08 0.31
C GLY A 59 12.87 -11.32 -0.99
N ALA A 60 12.51 -11.99 -2.05
CA ALA A 60 12.28 -11.41 -3.37
C ALA A 60 10.84 -10.92 -3.58
N GLN A 61 10.05 -10.83 -2.52
CA GLN A 61 8.65 -10.42 -2.59
C GLN A 61 8.39 -9.27 -1.64
N PHE A 62 7.44 -8.43 -2.02
CA PHE A 62 6.96 -7.35 -1.17
C PHE A 62 5.43 -7.49 -1.03
N TRP A 63 4.97 -7.55 0.22
CA TRP A 63 3.57 -7.83 0.54
C TRP A 63 2.86 -6.59 1.06
N ILE A 64 1.68 -6.34 0.53
CA ILE A 64 0.84 -5.23 0.94
C ILE A 64 -0.54 -5.79 1.25
N VAL A 65 -1.14 -5.32 2.35
CA VAL A 65 -2.55 -5.56 2.61
C VAL A 65 -3.28 -4.24 2.40
N ALA A 66 -4.04 -4.16 1.32
CA ALA A 66 -4.79 -2.96 0.98
C ALA A 66 -6.05 -2.90 1.83
N GLU A 67 -6.09 -2.00 2.80
CA GLU A 67 -7.19 -1.88 3.77
C GLU A 67 -8.52 -1.57 3.11
N HIS A 68 -8.50 -0.80 2.05
CA HIS A 68 -9.71 -0.44 1.30
C HIS A 68 -9.89 -1.27 0.03
N GLY A 69 -9.08 -2.31 -0.15
CA GLY A 69 -9.19 -3.23 -1.27
C GLY A 69 -9.21 -2.52 -2.62
N ARG A 70 -10.18 -2.86 -3.45
CA ARG A 70 -10.31 -2.29 -4.79
C ARG A 70 -10.70 -0.82 -4.82
N HIS A 71 -11.07 -0.24 -3.67
CA HIS A 71 -11.36 1.19 -3.57
C HIS A 71 -10.08 2.03 -3.46
N ALA A 72 -8.96 1.42 -3.12
CA ALA A 72 -7.70 2.12 -3.04
C ALA A 72 -7.23 2.53 -4.45
N SER A 73 -6.79 3.78 -4.58
CA SER A 73 -6.36 4.30 -5.86
C SER A 73 -5.17 3.52 -6.43
N TYR A 74 -4.21 3.16 -5.59
CA TYR A 74 -3.05 2.40 -6.05
C TYR A 74 -3.43 1.00 -6.54
N VAL A 75 -4.45 0.37 -5.96
CA VAL A 75 -4.94 -0.93 -6.42
C VAL A 75 -5.51 -0.80 -7.84
N ARG A 76 -6.29 0.24 -8.08
CA ARG A 76 -6.87 0.51 -9.40
C ARG A 76 -5.78 0.84 -10.43
N ASN A 77 -4.74 1.54 -10.01
CA ASN A 77 -3.58 1.78 -10.87
C ASN A 77 -2.88 0.47 -11.24
N ILE A 78 -2.73 -0.43 -10.27
CA ILE A 78 -2.11 -1.74 -10.50
C ILE A 78 -2.94 -2.59 -11.48
N GLU A 79 -4.26 -2.52 -11.40
CA GLU A 79 -5.13 -3.23 -12.36
C GLU A 79 -4.85 -2.81 -13.79
N GLN A 80 -4.53 -1.55 -14.01
CA GLN A 80 -4.21 -1.02 -15.34
C GLN A 80 -2.76 -1.27 -15.73
N ASN A 81 -1.84 -1.11 -14.80
CA ASN A 81 -0.42 -1.31 -15.04
C ASN A 81 0.20 -1.95 -13.80
N PRO A 82 0.54 -3.24 -13.88
CA PRO A 82 1.07 -3.97 -12.73
C PRO A 82 2.53 -3.66 -12.41
N ARG A 83 3.24 -2.95 -13.27
CA ARG A 83 4.63 -2.58 -12.96
C ARG A 83 4.66 -1.48 -11.90
N VAL A 84 5.40 -1.75 -10.83
CA VAL A 84 5.48 -0.86 -9.67
C VAL A 84 6.92 -0.74 -9.20
N ARG A 85 7.16 0.24 -8.34
CA ARG A 85 8.41 0.36 -7.60
C ARG A 85 8.07 0.51 -6.12
N VAL A 86 8.93 -0.03 -5.27
CA VAL A 86 8.82 0.19 -3.83
C VAL A 86 10.14 0.77 -3.33
N LYS A 87 10.05 1.80 -2.51
CA LYS A 87 11.23 2.36 -1.84
C LYS A 87 11.28 1.83 -0.43
N VAL A 88 12.21 0.95 -0.17
CA VAL A 88 12.39 0.29 1.12
C VAL A 88 13.82 0.55 1.58
N ARG A 89 13.95 1.09 2.78
CA ARG A 89 15.28 1.31 3.38
C ARG A 89 16.24 2.04 2.45
N ARG A 90 15.74 3.13 1.83
CA ARG A 90 16.47 3.99 0.89
C ARG A 90 16.71 3.41 -0.51
N ARG A 91 16.21 2.23 -0.80
CA ARG A 91 16.42 1.59 -2.11
C ARG A 91 15.12 1.49 -2.88
N TRP A 92 15.17 1.86 -4.14
CA TRP A 92 14.08 1.62 -5.07
C TRP A 92 14.22 0.22 -5.65
N LEU A 93 13.16 -0.58 -5.50
CA LEU A 93 13.08 -1.92 -6.05
C LEU A 93 11.92 -1.97 -7.01
N GLU A 94 12.16 -2.50 -8.21
CA GLU A 94 11.12 -2.64 -9.22
C GLU A 94 10.54 -4.04 -9.19
N GLY A 95 9.28 -4.15 -9.59
CA GLY A 95 8.63 -5.46 -9.63
C GLY A 95 7.28 -5.42 -10.30
N THR A 96 6.63 -6.58 -10.32
CA THR A 96 5.30 -6.76 -10.86
C THR A 96 4.33 -7.09 -9.74
N ALA A 97 3.27 -6.30 -9.62
CA ALA A 97 2.26 -6.48 -8.60
C ALA A 97 1.19 -7.46 -9.06
N HIS A 98 0.74 -8.29 -8.13
CA HIS A 98 -0.34 -9.24 -8.35
C HIS A 98 -1.39 -9.04 -7.28
N LEU A 99 -2.64 -8.85 -7.69
CA LEU A 99 -3.77 -8.79 -6.78
C LEU A 99 -4.17 -10.23 -6.46
N LEU A 100 -4.28 -10.55 -5.19
CA LEU A 100 -4.57 -11.90 -4.72
C LEU A 100 -5.91 -11.93 -3.97
N PRO A 101 -7.05 -11.88 -4.69
CA PRO A 101 -8.36 -11.79 -4.03
C PRO A 101 -8.71 -13.03 -3.21
N ASP A 102 -8.11 -14.17 -3.53
CA ASP A 102 -8.37 -15.42 -2.81
C ASP A 102 -7.42 -15.66 -1.64
N ASP A 103 -6.44 -14.79 -1.44
CA ASP A 103 -5.50 -14.92 -0.33
C ASP A 103 -6.12 -14.36 0.96
N ASP A 104 -5.65 -14.86 2.10
CA ASP A 104 -6.15 -14.46 3.41
C ASP A 104 -5.40 -13.24 3.93
N PRO A 105 -6.04 -12.05 3.98
CA PRO A 105 -5.38 -10.85 4.47
C PRO A 105 -4.93 -10.96 5.93
N ARG A 106 -5.69 -11.67 6.75
CA ARG A 106 -5.36 -11.86 8.17
C ARG A 106 -4.09 -12.68 8.34
N ALA A 107 -3.94 -13.74 7.54
CA ALA A 107 -2.74 -14.55 7.55
C ALA A 107 -1.52 -13.72 7.14
N ARG A 108 -1.68 -12.85 6.14
CA ARG A 108 -0.59 -11.99 5.68
C ARG A 108 -0.19 -10.94 6.71
N LEU A 109 -1.16 -10.37 7.41
CA LEU A 109 -0.86 -9.41 8.48
C LEU A 109 -0.14 -10.07 9.65
N ARG A 110 -0.50 -11.31 9.99
CA ARG A 110 0.23 -12.07 11.00
C ARG A 110 1.67 -12.35 10.56
N MET A 111 1.85 -12.71 9.30
CA MET A 111 3.18 -12.92 8.71
C MET A 111 4.04 -11.66 8.81
N LEU A 112 3.44 -10.49 8.60
CA LEU A 112 4.13 -9.20 8.65
C LEU A 112 4.34 -8.68 10.08
N ARG A 113 3.80 -9.36 11.08
CA ARG A 113 3.98 -9.06 12.51
C ARG A 113 3.68 -7.61 12.88
N ARG A 114 2.46 -7.16 12.58
CA ARG A 114 2.01 -5.81 12.90
C ARG A 114 0.90 -5.83 13.92
N PRO A 115 1.22 -5.82 15.23
CA PRO A 115 0.22 -6.02 16.29
C PRO A 115 -0.84 -4.93 16.35
N TRP A 116 -0.52 -3.69 15.97
CA TRP A 116 -1.50 -2.60 15.98
C TRP A 116 -2.50 -2.67 14.83
N ASN A 117 -2.29 -3.55 13.87
CA ASN A 117 -3.21 -3.75 12.78
C ASN A 117 -4.40 -4.66 13.12
N ASP A 118 -4.35 -5.37 14.27
CA ASP A 118 -5.44 -6.28 14.64
C ASP A 118 -6.77 -5.57 14.81
N PHE A 119 -6.75 -4.35 15.31
CA PHE A 119 -7.97 -3.56 15.48
C PHE A 119 -8.52 -3.10 14.11
N ALA A 120 -7.68 -2.59 13.26
CA ALA A 120 -8.05 -2.18 11.92
C ALA A 120 -8.53 -3.37 11.09
N LEU A 121 -7.92 -4.54 11.30
CA LEU A 121 -8.30 -5.77 10.66
C LEU A 121 -9.73 -6.19 10.94
N ARG A 122 -10.14 -6.13 12.18
CA ARG A 122 -11.49 -6.53 12.58
C ARG A 122 -12.56 -5.61 12.00
N ALA A 123 -12.21 -4.32 11.88
CA ALA A 123 -13.15 -3.32 11.38
C ALA A 123 -13.29 -3.34 9.84
N MET A 124 -12.28 -3.84 9.12
CA MET A 124 -12.21 -3.72 7.66
C MET A 124 -12.02 -5.05 6.94
N ALA A 125 -12.24 -6.17 7.62
CA ALA A 125 -11.94 -7.51 7.11
C ALA A 125 -12.60 -7.84 5.76
N SER A 126 -13.76 -7.27 5.47
CA SER A 126 -14.50 -7.54 4.23
C SER A 126 -13.94 -6.80 3.01
N GLU A 127 -13.17 -5.75 3.23
CA GLU A 127 -12.66 -4.90 2.15
C GLU A 127 -11.18 -5.13 1.84
N MET A 128 -10.47 -5.85 2.71
CA MET A 128 -9.02 -6.02 2.55
C MET A 128 -8.65 -6.90 1.36
N LEU A 129 -7.59 -6.51 0.69
CA LEU A 129 -7.07 -7.23 -0.46
C LEU A 129 -5.56 -7.39 -0.31
N VAL A 130 -5.07 -8.60 -0.53
CA VAL A 130 -3.63 -8.86 -0.51
C VAL A 130 -3.03 -8.53 -1.88
N VAL A 131 -1.92 -7.80 -1.87
CA VAL A 131 -1.12 -7.51 -3.06
C VAL A 131 0.27 -8.06 -2.82
N ARG A 132 0.76 -8.86 -3.76
CA ARG A 132 2.12 -9.37 -3.75
C ARG A 132 2.88 -8.72 -4.91
N VAL A 133 4.00 -8.12 -4.59
CA VAL A 133 4.92 -7.61 -5.62
C VAL A 133 6.06 -8.61 -5.75
N ASP A 134 6.20 -9.20 -6.91
CA ASP A 134 7.34 -10.04 -7.23
C ASP A 134 8.45 -9.13 -7.73
N LEU A 135 9.50 -9.00 -6.94
CA LEU A 135 10.60 -8.08 -7.24
C LEU A 135 11.49 -8.64 -8.33
N ASP A 136 11.95 -7.75 -9.20
CA ASP A 136 12.89 -8.13 -10.24
C ASP A 136 14.21 -8.58 -9.62
N PRO A 137 14.94 -9.54 -10.25
CA PRO A 137 16.25 -9.93 -9.75
C PRO A 137 17.20 -8.73 -9.69
N PRO A 138 18.13 -8.69 -8.73
CA PRO A 138 19.13 -7.65 -8.69
C PRO A 138 20.03 -7.72 -9.93
N ARG A 139 20.33 -6.55 -10.47
CA ARG A 139 21.22 -6.45 -11.63
C ARG A 139 22.68 -6.51 -11.21
#